data_175b4106cf7d51e1fc1e771aa746aa87
#
_entry.id   175b4106cf7d51e1fc1e771aa746aa87
#
_cell.length_a   1.000
_cell.length_b   1.000
_cell.length_c   1.000
_cell.angle_alpha   90.00
_cell.angle_beta   90.00
_cell.angle_gamma   90.00
#
_symmetry.space_group_name_H-M   'P 1'
#
loop_
_entity.id
_entity.type
_entity.pdbx_description
1 polymer ?
#
loop_
_entity_poly.entity_id
_entity_poly.type
_entity_poly.pdbx_seq_one_letter_code
_entity_poly.pdbx_strand_id
1 'polypeptide(L)'
;MRAGETVFVDTGAWIALALTRDPLHARARATWEQLLGDGVRFHTSVPVVLETFTFLERNAARDVALAWKDSLKTIPHLKVLPSTARDLEPAWAYFERPDLHKLSAVDAVSFILMTQNRIRAAFAFDSHFATAGFRMVG
;
A
#
# COMPACT_ATOMS: atom_id res chain seq x y z
N MET A 1 6.03 -15.87 -2.97
CA MET A 1 5.69 -15.25 -4.26
C MET A 1 6.78 -15.56 -5.28
N ARG A 2 6.46 -15.47 -6.54
CA ARG A 2 7.44 -15.71 -7.61
C ARG A 2 8.34 -14.50 -7.80
N ALA A 3 9.61 -14.73 -8.12
CA ALA A 3 10.52 -13.66 -8.50
C ALA A 3 9.95 -12.86 -9.69
N GLY A 4 10.04 -11.54 -9.61
CA GLY A 4 9.53 -10.63 -10.63
C GLY A 4 8.03 -10.34 -10.57
N GLU A 5 7.26 -11.03 -9.72
CA GLU A 5 5.88 -10.62 -9.46
C GLU A 5 5.86 -9.23 -8.82
N THR A 6 4.79 -8.48 -9.09
CA THR A 6 4.62 -7.15 -8.52
C THR A 6 3.66 -7.20 -7.34
N VAL A 7 4.03 -6.53 -6.26
CA VAL A 7 3.21 -6.37 -5.06
C VAL A 7 2.97 -4.88 -4.84
N PHE A 8 1.72 -4.52 -4.65
CA PHE A 8 1.35 -3.15 -4.27
C PHE A 8 1.38 -3.04 -2.75
N VAL A 9 2.10 -2.07 -2.22
CA VAL A 9 2.22 -1.84 -0.77
C VAL A 9 1.27 -0.74 -0.37
N ASP A 10 0.32 -1.07 0.50
CA ASP A 10 -0.69 -0.17 1.02
C ASP A 10 -0.20 0.61 2.25
N THR A 11 -0.91 1.68 2.56
CA THR A 11 -0.64 2.56 3.71
C THR A 11 -0.51 1.77 5.01
N GLY A 12 -1.45 0.86 5.31
CA GLY A 12 -1.42 0.07 6.53
C GLY A 12 -0.17 -0.77 6.68
N ALA A 13 0.33 -1.32 5.58
CA ALA A 13 1.58 -2.08 5.59
C ALA A 13 2.79 -1.19 5.83
N TRP A 14 2.87 -0.03 5.17
CA TRP A 14 3.94 0.93 5.41
C TRP A 14 3.98 1.39 6.87
N ILE A 15 2.82 1.70 7.44
CA ILE A 15 2.71 2.13 8.85
C ILE A 15 3.20 1.02 9.78
N ALA A 16 2.74 -0.21 9.58
CA ALA A 16 3.15 -1.34 10.40
C ALA A 16 4.66 -1.61 10.32
N LEU A 17 5.26 -1.42 9.14
CA LEU A 17 6.71 -1.53 8.97
C LEU A 17 7.47 -0.43 9.71
N ALA A 18 6.97 0.80 9.66
CA ALA A 18 7.64 1.97 10.21
C ALA A 18 7.54 2.07 11.73
N LEU A 19 6.42 1.62 12.32
CA LEU A 19 6.14 1.79 13.75
C LEU A 19 6.34 0.48 14.51
N THR A 20 7.39 0.42 15.31
CA THR A 20 7.70 -0.77 16.12
C THR A 20 6.63 -1.09 17.15
N ARG A 21 5.82 -0.10 17.55
CA ARG A 21 4.71 -0.27 18.51
C ARG A 21 3.40 -0.70 17.84
N ASP A 22 3.34 -0.71 16.52
CA ASP A 22 2.13 -1.16 15.82
C ASP A 22 1.90 -2.65 16.10
N PRO A 23 0.67 -3.07 16.44
CA PRO A 23 0.37 -4.49 16.71
C PRO A 23 0.73 -5.42 15.56
N LEU A 24 0.76 -4.92 14.33
CA LEU A 24 1.08 -5.68 13.14
C LEU A 24 2.56 -5.58 12.72
N HIS A 25 3.40 -4.90 13.51
CA HIS A 25 4.79 -4.66 13.14
C HIS A 25 5.57 -5.95 12.87
N ALA A 26 5.54 -6.90 13.80
CA ALA A 26 6.28 -8.15 13.65
C ALA A 26 5.82 -8.95 12.42
N ARG A 27 4.52 -9.00 12.20
CA ARG A 27 3.92 -9.67 11.04
C ARG A 27 4.32 -8.97 9.74
N ALA A 28 4.26 -7.64 9.71
CA ALA A 28 4.65 -6.85 8.55
C ALA A 28 6.13 -7.04 8.22
N ARG A 29 6.99 -7.04 9.23
CA ARG A 29 8.43 -7.28 9.08
C ARG A 29 8.72 -8.66 8.48
N ALA A 30 8.07 -9.70 8.98
CA ALA A 30 8.25 -11.05 8.47
C ALA A 30 7.83 -11.14 6.99
N THR A 31 6.69 -10.56 6.65
CA THR A 31 6.22 -10.53 5.27
C THR A 31 7.17 -9.75 4.36
N TRP A 32 7.64 -8.59 4.81
CA TRP A 32 8.57 -7.76 4.05
C TRP A 32 9.87 -8.49 3.72
N GLU A 33 10.46 -9.13 4.74
CA GLU A 33 11.69 -9.89 4.56
C GLU A 33 11.50 -11.07 3.59
N GLN A 34 10.35 -11.74 3.65
CA GLN A 34 10.03 -12.80 2.71
C GLN A 34 9.89 -12.28 1.29
N LEU A 35 9.18 -11.16 1.10
CA LEU A 35 8.99 -10.55 -0.22
C LEU A 35 10.32 -10.09 -0.83
N LEU A 36 11.19 -9.50 0.00
CA LEU A 36 12.55 -9.14 -0.44
C LEU A 36 13.33 -10.39 -0.88
N GLY A 37 13.27 -11.46 -0.09
CA GLY A 37 13.92 -12.73 -0.41
C GLY A 37 13.39 -13.37 -1.68
N ASP A 38 12.09 -13.20 -1.97
CA ASP A 38 11.46 -13.74 -3.16
C ASP A 38 11.79 -12.94 -4.43
N GLY A 39 12.39 -11.77 -4.30
CA GLY A 39 12.73 -10.94 -5.44
C GLY A 39 11.55 -10.30 -6.15
N VAL A 40 10.49 -9.96 -5.42
CA VAL A 40 9.33 -9.28 -5.97
C VAL A 40 9.64 -7.83 -6.33
N ARG A 41 8.80 -7.25 -7.19
CA ARG A 41 8.83 -5.81 -7.49
C ARG A 41 7.80 -5.11 -6.63
N PHE A 42 8.20 -4.01 -5.99
CA PHE A 42 7.29 -3.24 -5.14
C PHE A 42 6.76 -2.04 -5.89
N HIS A 43 5.43 -1.89 -5.90
CA HIS A 43 4.75 -0.70 -6.35
C HIS A 43 3.98 -0.09 -5.18
N THR A 44 3.83 1.20 -5.19
CA THR A 44 2.94 1.96 -4.31
C THR A 44 2.40 3.13 -5.11
N SER A 45 1.80 4.11 -4.48
CA SER A 45 1.24 5.24 -5.21
C SER A 45 1.53 6.56 -4.51
N VAL A 46 1.41 7.66 -5.24
CA VAL A 46 1.52 9.00 -4.66
C VAL A 46 0.52 9.20 -3.52
N PRO A 47 -0.78 8.88 -3.66
CA PRO A 47 -1.71 9.01 -2.55
C PRO A 47 -1.32 8.19 -1.31
N VAL A 48 -0.87 6.95 -1.50
CA VAL A 48 -0.43 6.09 -0.38
C VAL A 48 0.79 6.69 0.33
N VAL A 49 1.78 7.16 -0.42
CA VAL A 49 2.98 7.78 0.15
C VAL A 49 2.61 9.00 0.99
N LEU A 50 1.75 9.88 0.46
CA LEU A 50 1.35 11.09 1.17
C LEU A 50 0.49 10.77 2.40
N GLU A 51 -0.42 9.82 2.31
CA GLU A 51 -1.22 9.38 3.45
C GLU A 51 -0.34 8.78 4.55
N THR A 52 0.61 7.93 4.18
CA THR A 52 1.54 7.31 5.13
C THR A 52 2.38 8.36 5.84
N PHE A 53 2.96 9.30 5.09
CA PHE A 53 3.75 10.37 5.68
C PHE A 53 2.93 11.19 6.67
N THR A 54 1.72 11.58 6.29
CA THR A 54 0.83 12.37 7.14
C THR A 54 0.47 11.62 8.42
N PHE A 55 0.17 10.34 8.31
CA PHE A 55 -0.13 9.50 9.46
C PHE A 55 1.06 9.42 10.43
N LEU A 56 2.25 9.16 9.91
CA LEU A 56 3.46 9.03 10.73
C LEU A 56 3.79 10.35 11.43
N GLU A 57 3.69 11.48 10.74
CA GLU A 57 3.96 12.78 11.36
C GLU A 57 2.97 13.09 12.48
N ARG A 58 1.68 12.80 12.28
CA ARG A 58 0.62 13.11 13.24
C ARG A 58 0.56 12.15 14.42
N ASN A 59 0.88 10.87 14.21
CA ASN A 59 0.67 9.83 15.22
C ASN A 59 1.97 9.30 15.84
N ALA A 60 3.12 9.66 15.31
CA ALA A 60 4.42 9.32 15.87
C ALA A 60 5.25 10.58 16.05
N ALA A 61 6.05 10.95 15.06
CA ALA A 61 6.88 12.15 15.10
C ALA A 61 7.32 12.53 13.68
N ARG A 62 7.68 13.81 13.50
CA ARG A 62 8.19 14.28 12.20
C ARG A 62 9.46 13.56 11.79
N ASP A 63 10.39 13.33 12.71
CA ASP A 63 11.64 12.62 12.39
C ASP A 63 11.40 11.18 11.94
N VAL A 64 10.40 10.50 12.49
CA VAL A 64 9.99 9.17 12.05
C VAL A 64 9.45 9.23 10.61
N ALA A 65 8.59 10.19 10.32
CA ALA A 65 8.03 10.38 8.98
C ALA A 65 9.13 10.68 7.95
N LEU A 66 10.07 11.55 8.28
CA LEU A 66 11.19 11.90 7.40
C LEU A 66 12.13 10.72 7.16
N ALA A 67 12.44 9.96 8.21
CA ALA A 67 13.25 8.76 8.09
C ALA A 67 12.58 7.72 7.18
N TRP A 68 11.28 7.49 7.34
CA TRP A 68 10.53 6.60 6.48
C TRP A 68 10.58 7.07 5.01
N LYS A 69 10.31 8.35 4.77
CA LYS A 69 10.38 8.93 3.43
C LYS A 69 11.74 8.67 2.78
N ASP A 70 12.81 8.91 3.51
CA ASP A 70 14.16 8.69 2.99
C ASP A 70 14.45 7.21 2.73
N SER A 71 13.86 6.30 3.52
CA SER A 71 14.03 4.87 3.34
C SER A 71 13.45 4.35 2.01
N LEU A 72 12.48 5.06 1.42
CA LEU A 72 11.88 4.65 0.16
C LEU A 72 12.91 4.55 -0.97
N LYS A 73 13.94 5.39 -0.94
CA LYS A 73 15.02 5.38 -1.93
C LYS A 73 15.88 4.13 -1.86
N THR A 74 15.88 3.41 -0.74
CA THR A 74 16.69 2.22 -0.52
C THR A 74 16.00 0.94 -0.94
N ILE A 75 14.73 1.00 -1.30
CA ILE A 75 13.95 -0.18 -1.62
C ILE A 75 14.21 -0.57 -3.08
N PRO A 76 14.69 -1.81 -3.34
CA PRO A 76 14.96 -2.25 -4.70
C PRO A 76 13.69 -2.28 -5.55
N HIS A 77 13.78 -1.70 -6.74
CA HIS A 77 12.71 -1.74 -7.75
C HIS A 77 11.38 -1.15 -7.27
N LEU A 78 11.39 -0.22 -6.31
CA LEU A 78 10.18 0.47 -5.89
C LEU A 78 9.74 1.44 -6.97
N LYS A 79 8.48 1.34 -7.38
CA LYS A 79 7.85 2.29 -8.29
C LYS A 79 6.68 2.96 -7.60
N VAL A 80 6.65 4.29 -7.65
CA VAL A 80 5.55 5.10 -7.12
C VAL A 80 4.65 5.49 -8.28
N LEU A 81 3.43 4.96 -8.30
CA LEU A 81 2.46 5.20 -9.38
C LEU A 81 1.76 6.54 -9.18
N PRO A 82 1.61 7.34 -10.25
CA PRO A 82 0.85 8.58 -10.17
C PRO A 82 -0.65 8.31 -10.17
N SER A 83 -1.41 9.21 -9.54
CA SER A 83 -2.86 9.28 -9.69
C SER A 83 -3.22 10.54 -10.47
N THR A 84 -4.25 10.43 -11.33
CA THR A 84 -4.69 11.55 -12.18
C THR A 84 -6.19 11.74 -12.10
N ALA A 85 -6.70 12.82 -12.69
CA ALA A 85 -8.14 13.09 -12.75
C ALA A 85 -8.93 11.97 -13.45
N ARG A 86 -8.28 11.17 -14.30
CA ARG A 86 -8.91 10.01 -14.95
C ARG A 86 -9.38 8.95 -13.95
N ASP A 87 -8.84 8.95 -12.73
CA ASP A 87 -9.18 7.96 -11.72
C ASP A 87 -10.51 8.29 -11.01
N LEU A 88 -11.05 9.50 -11.19
CA LEU A 88 -12.29 9.91 -10.50
C LEU A 88 -13.50 9.06 -10.90
N GLU A 89 -13.74 8.85 -12.19
CA GLU A 89 -14.91 8.09 -12.64
C GLU A 89 -14.90 6.63 -12.12
N PRO A 90 -13.82 5.87 -12.29
CA PRO A 90 -13.77 4.53 -11.71
C PRO A 90 -13.81 4.54 -10.18
N ALA A 91 -13.33 5.61 -9.51
CA ALA A 91 -13.42 5.71 -8.06
C ALA A 91 -14.87 5.77 -7.57
N TRP A 92 -15.74 6.53 -8.26
CA TRP A 92 -17.15 6.58 -7.91
C TRP A 92 -17.79 5.20 -7.97
N ALA A 93 -17.44 4.39 -8.95
CA ALA A 93 -17.95 3.02 -9.08
C ALA A 93 -17.59 2.15 -7.86
N TYR A 94 -16.38 2.31 -7.32
CA TYR A 94 -15.99 1.62 -6.08
C TYR A 94 -16.78 2.12 -4.87
N PHE A 95 -16.97 3.43 -4.73
CA PHE A 95 -17.73 4.00 -3.61
C PHE A 95 -19.20 3.60 -3.62
N GLU A 96 -19.76 3.33 -4.79
CA GLU A 96 -21.15 2.91 -4.94
C GLU A 96 -21.37 1.43 -4.62
N ARG A 97 -20.31 0.64 -4.49
CA ARG A 97 -20.41 -0.79 -4.19
C ARG A 97 -20.81 -1.00 -2.72
N PRO A 98 -21.95 -1.70 -2.46
CA PRO A 98 -22.39 -1.93 -1.09
C PRO A 98 -21.48 -2.87 -0.29
N ASP A 99 -20.70 -3.74 -0.97
CA ASP A 99 -19.75 -4.66 -0.34
C ASP A 99 -18.43 -3.99 0.07
N LEU A 100 -18.22 -2.72 -0.32
CA LEU A 100 -17.07 -1.91 0.06
C LEU A 100 -17.50 -0.76 0.98
N HIS A 101 -18.17 -1.10 2.06
CA HIS A 101 -18.68 -0.14 3.02
C HIS A 101 -17.54 0.64 3.69
N LYS A 102 -17.68 1.95 3.80
CA LYS A 102 -16.69 2.86 4.40
C LYS A 102 -15.31 2.79 3.73
N LEU A 103 -15.29 2.56 2.43
CA LEU A 103 -14.05 2.55 1.66
C LEU A 103 -13.37 3.93 1.70
N SER A 104 -12.06 3.96 1.96
CA SER A 104 -11.30 5.20 1.87
C SER A 104 -11.04 5.59 0.42
N ALA A 105 -10.85 6.90 0.19
CA ALA A 105 -10.49 7.40 -1.14
C ALA A 105 -9.15 6.84 -1.62
N VAL A 106 -8.19 6.71 -0.72
CA VAL A 106 -6.87 6.16 -1.07
C VAL A 106 -6.99 4.70 -1.47
N ASP A 107 -7.82 3.90 -0.80
CA ASP A 107 -8.05 2.51 -1.17
C ASP A 107 -8.72 2.40 -2.55
N ALA A 108 -9.72 3.23 -2.83
CA ALA A 108 -10.36 3.25 -4.15
C ALA A 108 -9.34 3.52 -5.26
N VAL A 109 -8.47 4.51 -5.07
CA VAL A 109 -7.40 4.83 -6.02
C VAL A 109 -6.42 3.67 -6.13
N SER A 110 -6.07 3.02 -5.03
CA SER A 110 -5.18 1.87 -5.04
C SER A 110 -5.74 0.74 -5.90
N PHE A 111 -7.04 0.43 -5.77
CA PHE A 111 -7.69 -0.60 -6.60
C PHE A 111 -7.64 -0.24 -8.09
N ILE A 112 -7.84 1.03 -8.42
CA ILE A 112 -7.78 1.52 -9.81
C ILE A 112 -6.37 1.34 -10.37
N LEU A 113 -5.36 1.80 -9.63
CA LEU A 113 -3.98 1.73 -10.08
C LEU A 113 -3.48 0.29 -10.19
N MET A 114 -3.88 -0.57 -9.25
CA MET A 114 -3.55 -1.99 -9.33
C MET A 114 -4.16 -2.62 -10.58
N THR A 115 -5.43 -2.34 -10.86
CA THR A 115 -6.11 -2.86 -12.06
C THR A 115 -5.46 -2.36 -13.34
N GLN A 116 -5.18 -1.06 -13.43
CA GLN A 116 -4.54 -0.47 -14.62
C GLN A 116 -3.15 -1.05 -14.88
N ASN A 117 -2.43 -1.41 -13.84
CA ASN A 117 -1.06 -1.92 -13.93
C ASN A 117 -1.00 -3.46 -13.82
N ARG A 118 -2.13 -4.14 -13.82
CA ARG A 118 -2.24 -5.60 -13.74
C ARG A 118 -1.56 -6.18 -12.51
N ILE A 119 -1.65 -5.47 -11.40
CA ILE A 119 -1.14 -5.91 -10.10
C ILE A 119 -2.25 -6.64 -9.38
N ARG A 120 -2.02 -7.88 -8.98
CA ARG A 120 -3.03 -8.73 -8.35
C ARG A 120 -2.81 -8.94 -6.86
N ALA A 121 -1.61 -8.69 -6.39
CA ALA A 121 -1.23 -8.91 -4.99
C ALA A 121 -1.00 -7.58 -4.28
N ALA A 122 -1.58 -7.45 -3.09
CA ALA A 122 -1.41 -6.29 -2.24
C ALA A 122 -0.81 -6.70 -0.90
N PHE A 123 0.23 -6.01 -0.49
CA PHE A 123 0.71 -6.06 0.88
C PHE A 123 -0.13 -5.05 1.68
N ALA A 124 -1.17 -5.56 2.30
CA ALA A 124 -2.21 -4.78 2.96
C ALA A 124 -2.82 -5.59 4.09
N PHE A 125 -3.40 -4.89 5.07
CA PHE A 125 -4.09 -5.52 6.18
C PHE A 125 -5.61 -5.23 6.16
N ASP A 126 -6.05 -4.28 5.34
CA ASP A 126 -7.46 -3.94 5.19
C ASP A 126 -8.16 -4.98 4.29
N SER A 127 -9.22 -5.61 4.83
CA SER A 127 -9.98 -6.62 4.11
C SER A 127 -10.67 -6.11 2.85
N HIS A 128 -10.81 -4.79 2.66
CA HIS A 128 -11.36 -4.22 1.43
C HIS A 128 -10.59 -4.67 0.19
N PHE A 129 -9.29 -4.89 0.29
CA PHE A 129 -8.49 -5.40 -0.83
C PHE A 129 -8.98 -6.78 -1.28
N ALA A 130 -9.23 -7.68 -0.34
CA ALA A 130 -9.78 -9.01 -0.66
C ALA A 130 -11.18 -8.91 -1.26
N THR A 131 -12.04 -8.07 -0.68
CA THR A 131 -13.40 -7.83 -1.18
C THR A 131 -13.38 -7.27 -2.60
N ALA A 132 -12.43 -6.42 -2.92
CA ALA A 132 -12.27 -5.85 -4.27
C ALA A 132 -11.66 -6.85 -5.27
N GLY A 133 -11.24 -8.04 -4.83
CA GLY A 133 -10.75 -9.10 -5.71
C GLY A 133 -9.23 -9.26 -5.77
N PHE A 134 -8.49 -8.59 -4.90
CA PHE A 134 -7.04 -8.69 -4.87
C PHE A 134 -6.59 -9.76 -3.86
N ARG A 135 -5.46 -10.39 -4.17
CA ARG A 135 -4.83 -11.33 -3.23
C ARG A 135 -4.05 -10.53 -2.18
N MET A 136 -4.35 -10.76 -0.92
CA MET A 136 -3.63 -10.12 0.17
C MET A 136 -2.41 -10.96 0.57
N VAL A 137 -1.27 -10.30 0.77
CA VAL A 137 -0.07 -10.86 1.39
C VAL A 137 0.19 -10.08 2.68
N GLY A 138 0.58 -10.79 3.74
CA GLY A 138 0.80 -10.14 5.04
C GLY A 138 -0.01 -10.67 6.20
#